data_200c38d5fc65318a2088b408f5d65264
#
_entry.id   200c38d5fc65318a2088b408f5d65264
#
_cell.length_a   1.000
_cell.length_b   1.000
_cell.length_c   1.000
_cell.angle_alpha   90.00
_cell.angle_beta   90.00
_cell.angle_gamma   90.00
#
_symmetry.space_group_name_H-M   'P 1'
#
loop_
_entity.id
_entity.type
_entity.pdbx_description
1 polymer ?
#
loop_
_entity_poly.entity_id
_entity_poly.type
_entity_poly.pdbx_seq_one_letter_code
_entity_poly.pdbx_strand_id
1 'polypeptide(L)'
;MNKKLLLLIFFLGTITFQAQNLVWKTSMDTAIAASNEENKPMLIFFTASSAPNNLQNEVFKTPDFAVWSRDNVILVKLDLSDANASDTDKEQNVKLKNAFGVEDLPEVCFASASIRKNKTTFQALGKLGYKPGGAKAWISESEAILHPSE
;
A
#
# COMPACT_ATOMS: atom_id res chain seq x y z
N MET A 1 -25.87 -21.44 38.84
CA MET A 1 -25.55 -20.77 37.57
C MET A 1 -26.31 -21.46 36.44
N ASN A 2 -27.13 -20.74 35.74
CA ASN A 2 -27.95 -21.29 34.66
C ASN A 2 -27.05 -21.71 33.47
N LYS A 3 -27.17 -22.97 33.04
CA LYS A 3 -26.43 -23.51 31.89
C LYS A 3 -26.61 -22.69 30.60
N LYS A 4 -27.72 -21.96 30.47
CA LYS A 4 -28.01 -21.04 29.37
C LYS A 4 -27.15 -19.77 29.40
N LEU A 5 -26.75 -19.32 30.57
CA LEU A 5 -25.87 -18.17 30.76
C LEU A 5 -24.42 -18.52 30.40
N LEU A 6 -23.99 -19.73 30.66
CA LEU A 6 -22.65 -20.23 30.32
C LEU A 6 -22.46 -20.39 28.81
N LEU A 7 -23.53 -20.79 28.10
CA LEU A 7 -23.55 -20.89 26.65
C LEU A 7 -23.46 -19.51 25.95
N LEU A 8 -24.09 -18.50 26.57
CA LEU A 8 -24.03 -17.13 26.05
C LEU A 8 -22.64 -16.52 26.17
N ILE A 9 -21.93 -16.81 27.25
CA ILE A 9 -20.55 -16.33 27.48
C ILE A 9 -19.57 -17.05 26.54
N PHE A 10 -19.83 -18.31 26.19
CA PHE A 10 -19.01 -19.06 25.27
C PHE A 10 -19.15 -18.54 23.79
N PHE A 11 -20.33 -18.01 23.45
CA PHE A 11 -20.58 -17.44 22.11
C PHE A 11 -19.98 -16.04 21.92
N LEU A 12 -19.73 -15.30 23.01
CA LEU A 12 -19.05 -13.98 22.94
C LEU A 12 -17.51 -14.08 22.83
N GLY A 13 -16.94 -15.27 23.01
CA GLY A 13 -15.49 -15.49 23.03
C GLY A 13 -14.83 -15.76 21.67
N THR A 14 -15.59 -15.85 20.60
CA THR A 14 -15.04 -16.12 19.26
C THR A 14 -15.14 -14.92 18.32
N ILE A 15 -14.77 -13.73 18.80
CA ILE A 15 -14.32 -12.70 17.88
C ILE A 15 -12.89 -13.10 17.48
N THR A 16 -12.78 -13.97 16.52
CA THR A 16 -11.53 -14.19 15.83
C THR A 16 -11.16 -12.86 15.21
N PHE A 17 -10.19 -12.17 15.81
CA PHE A 17 -9.44 -11.14 15.10
C PHE A 17 -8.77 -11.85 13.92
N GLN A 18 -9.45 -11.89 12.80
CA GLN A 18 -8.78 -12.19 11.56
C GLN A 18 -7.81 -11.04 11.33
N ALA A 19 -6.53 -11.31 11.55
CA ALA A 19 -5.47 -10.44 11.10
C ALA A 19 -5.73 -10.22 9.60
N GLN A 20 -6.15 -9.00 9.25
CA GLN A 20 -6.44 -8.66 7.86
C GLN A 20 -5.11 -8.65 7.13
N ASN A 21 -4.85 -9.71 6.37
CA ASN A 21 -3.69 -9.77 5.51
C ASN A 21 -3.82 -8.67 4.45
N LEU A 22 -2.82 -7.78 4.42
CA LEU A 22 -2.71 -6.77 3.37
C LEU A 22 -2.47 -7.47 2.03
N VAL A 23 -3.20 -7.03 1.01
CA VAL A 23 -3.02 -7.52 -0.35
C VAL A 23 -2.17 -6.52 -1.12
N TRP A 24 -0.88 -6.84 -1.25
CA TRP A 24 0.05 -6.09 -2.08
C TRP A 24 0.05 -6.64 -3.51
N LYS A 25 -0.28 -5.79 -4.47
CA LYS A 25 -0.11 -6.13 -5.88
C LYS A 25 1.35 -5.96 -6.26
N THR A 26 1.83 -6.84 -7.13
CA THR A 26 3.22 -6.84 -7.60
C THR A 26 3.34 -6.43 -9.07
N SER A 27 2.22 -6.20 -9.73
CA SER A 27 2.13 -5.75 -11.12
C SER A 27 1.36 -4.44 -11.21
N MET A 28 1.91 -3.49 -11.97
CA MET A 28 1.24 -2.21 -12.22
C MET A 28 -0.06 -2.38 -13.00
N ASP A 29 -0.14 -3.32 -13.92
CA ASP A 29 -1.35 -3.55 -14.71
C ASP A 29 -2.54 -3.94 -13.82
N THR A 30 -2.32 -4.87 -12.89
CA THR A 30 -3.36 -5.28 -11.93
C THR A 30 -3.71 -4.16 -10.94
N ALA A 31 -2.73 -3.35 -10.56
CA ALA A 31 -2.94 -2.21 -9.67
C ALA A 31 -3.75 -1.10 -10.34
N ILE A 32 -3.46 -0.79 -11.59
CA ILE A 32 -4.20 0.19 -12.39
C ILE A 32 -5.65 -0.24 -12.57
N ALA A 33 -5.87 -1.51 -12.90
CA ALA A 33 -7.22 -2.05 -13.05
C ALA A 33 -8.02 -1.91 -11.74
N ALA A 34 -7.43 -2.31 -10.59
CA ALA A 34 -8.06 -2.17 -9.29
C ALA A 34 -8.29 -0.70 -8.89
N SER A 35 -7.34 0.17 -9.16
CA SER A 35 -7.46 1.62 -8.91
C SER A 35 -8.64 2.24 -9.67
N ASN A 36 -8.83 1.87 -10.93
CA ASN A 36 -9.97 2.33 -11.72
C ASN A 36 -11.30 1.73 -11.25
N GLU A 37 -11.32 0.45 -10.90
CA GLU A 37 -12.53 -0.24 -10.43
C GLU A 37 -13.01 0.30 -9.09
N GLU A 38 -12.09 0.51 -8.16
CA GLU A 38 -12.40 0.94 -6.79
C GLU A 38 -12.38 2.48 -6.61
N ASN A 39 -11.98 3.24 -7.62
CA ASN A 39 -11.79 4.70 -7.55
C ASN A 39 -10.87 5.12 -6.40
N LYS A 40 -9.76 4.40 -6.22
CA LYS A 40 -8.76 4.68 -5.20
C LYS A 40 -7.41 4.99 -5.83
N PRO A 41 -6.64 5.95 -5.28
CA PRO A 41 -5.26 6.16 -5.70
C PRO A 41 -4.40 4.94 -5.33
N MET A 42 -3.28 4.81 -5.99
CA MET A 42 -2.28 3.78 -5.71
C MET A 42 -1.24 4.30 -4.73
N LEU A 43 -0.88 3.46 -3.76
CA LEU A 43 0.32 3.59 -2.95
C LEU A 43 1.35 2.63 -3.56
N ILE A 44 2.37 3.19 -4.22
CA ILE A 44 3.40 2.43 -4.91
C ILE A 44 4.66 2.42 -4.05
N PHE A 45 4.96 1.27 -3.47
CA PHE A 45 6.13 1.06 -2.64
C PHE A 45 7.29 0.53 -3.47
N PHE A 46 8.27 1.39 -3.75
CA PHE A 46 9.52 1.00 -4.39
C PHE A 46 10.52 0.55 -3.33
N THR A 47 11.02 -0.66 -3.47
CA THR A 47 11.97 -1.27 -2.54
C THR A 47 12.96 -2.19 -3.24
N ALA A 48 13.92 -2.69 -2.48
CA ALA A 48 14.88 -3.71 -2.86
C ALA A 48 15.35 -4.46 -1.62
N SER A 49 15.95 -5.62 -1.79
CA SER A 49 16.45 -6.45 -0.67
C SER A 49 17.50 -5.75 0.18
N SER A 50 18.27 -4.83 -0.41
CA SER A 50 19.28 -4.02 0.30
C SER A 50 18.72 -2.78 0.99
N ALA A 51 17.46 -2.43 0.75
CA ALA A 51 16.84 -1.25 1.34
C ALA A 51 16.51 -1.45 2.82
N PRO A 52 16.56 -0.38 3.66
CA PRO A 52 16.12 -0.46 5.04
C PRO A 52 14.67 -0.92 5.19
N ASN A 53 14.36 -1.66 6.26
CA ASN A 53 13.04 -2.25 6.52
C ASN A 53 12.17 -1.43 7.50
N ASN A 54 12.58 -0.25 7.88
CA ASN A 54 11.88 0.58 8.86
C ASN A 54 10.43 0.84 8.45
N LEU A 55 10.21 1.20 7.20
CA LEU A 55 8.86 1.49 6.69
C LEU A 55 7.95 0.27 6.81
N GLN A 56 8.44 -0.91 6.45
CA GLN A 56 7.69 -2.15 6.56
C GLN A 56 7.41 -2.51 8.02
N ASN A 57 8.42 -2.44 8.89
CA ASN A 57 8.31 -2.88 10.27
C ASN A 57 7.51 -1.92 11.16
N GLU A 58 7.67 -0.61 10.96
CA GLU A 58 7.10 0.42 11.85
C GLU A 58 5.78 1.01 11.32
N VAL A 59 5.48 0.83 10.03
CA VAL A 59 4.27 1.35 9.39
C VAL A 59 3.41 0.24 8.82
N PHE A 60 3.89 -0.47 7.81
CA PHE A 60 3.05 -1.37 7.01
C PHE A 60 2.57 -2.61 7.75
N LYS A 61 3.30 -3.10 8.74
CA LYS A 61 2.92 -4.24 9.57
C LYS A 61 2.01 -3.88 10.75
N THR A 62 1.58 -2.63 10.84
CA THR A 62 0.72 -2.18 11.94
C THR A 62 -0.77 -2.37 11.63
N PRO A 63 -1.62 -2.59 12.64
CA PRO A 63 -3.08 -2.64 12.46
C PRO A 63 -3.65 -1.32 11.93
N ASP A 64 -3.12 -0.19 12.36
CA ASP A 64 -3.56 1.13 11.92
C ASP A 64 -3.38 1.29 10.41
N PHE A 65 -2.23 0.88 9.87
CA PHE A 65 -1.98 0.91 8.43
C PHE A 65 -2.90 -0.05 7.67
N ALA A 66 -3.14 -1.26 8.21
CA ALA A 66 -4.01 -2.24 7.57
C ALA A 66 -5.43 -1.71 7.39
N VAL A 67 -5.98 -1.07 8.41
CA VAL A 67 -7.33 -0.48 8.34
C VAL A 67 -7.36 0.70 7.38
N TRP A 68 -6.43 1.63 7.52
CA TRP A 68 -6.36 2.83 6.69
C TRP A 68 -6.16 2.50 5.21
N SER A 69 -5.21 1.65 4.90
CA SER A 69 -4.86 1.34 3.50
C SER A 69 -5.99 0.64 2.76
N ARG A 70 -6.70 -0.27 3.42
CA ARG A 70 -7.85 -0.96 2.84
C ARG A 70 -8.89 0.01 2.29
N ASP A 71 -9.15 1.09 3.03
CA ASP A 71 -10.23 2.01 2.70
C ASP A 71 -9.79 3.14 1.77
N ASN A 72 -8.49 3.42 1.67
CA ASN A 72 -7.99 4.65 1.04
C ASN A 72 -7.13 4.44 -0.21
N VAL A 73 -6.42 3.32 -0.34
CA VAL A 73 -5.45 3.13 -1.41
C VAL A 73 -5.44 1.70 -1.98
N ILE A 74 -4.91 1.56 -3.17
CA ILE A 74 -4.49 0.28 -3.75
C ILE A 74 -3.01 0.10 -3.46
N LEU A 75 -2.64 -0.98 -2.79
CA LEU A 75 -1.25 -1.27 -2.41
C LEU A 75 -0.49 -1.95 -3.54
N VAL A 76 0.62 -1.36 -3.93
CA VAL A 76 1.53 -1.90 -4.96
C VAL A 76 2.94 -1.96 -4.40
N LYS A 77 3.57 -3.13 -4.48
CA LYS A 77 4.97 -3.32 -4.10
C LYS A 77 5.79 -3.67 -5.33
N LEU A 78 6.74 -2.80 -5.65
CA LEU A 78 7.69 -2.99 -6.74
C LEU A 78 9.08 -3.22 -6.15
N ASP A 79 9.45 -4.49 -5.99
CA ASP A 79 10.76 -4.91 -5.52
C ASP A 79 11.72 -5.00 -6.70
N LEU A 80 12.65 -4.05 -6.78
CA LEU A 80 13.63 -3.97 -7.87
C LEU A 80 14.69 -5.07 -7.83
N SER A 81 14.74 -5.82 -6.72
CA SER A 81 15.65 -6.97 -6.53
C SER A 81 14.97 -8.33 -6.69
N ASP A 82 13.69 -8.38 -7.05
CA ASP A 82 12.95 -9.62 -7.20
C ASP A 82 13.54 -10.46 -8.35
N ALA A 83 14.17 -11.57 -7.98
CA ALA A 83 14.77 -12.50 -8.94
C ALA A 83 13.72 -13.23 -9.80
N ASN A 84 12.49 -13.35 -9.31
CA ASN A 84 11.40 -14.06 -9.99
C ASN A 84 10.62 -13.16 -10.98
N ALA A 85 10.84 -11.86 -10.95
CA ALA A 85 10.22 -10.95 -11.89
C ALA A 85 10.78 -11.20 -13.32
N SER A 86 9.92 -11.08 -14.33
CA SER A 86 10.34 -11.13 -15.72
C SER A 86 11.27 -9.96 -16.07
N ASP A 87 12.09 -10.11 -17.10
CA ASP A 87 12.97 -9.03 -17.54
C ASP A 87 12.16 -7.79 -17.97
N THR A 88 11.00 -8.01 -18.58
CA THR A 88 10.06 -6.93 -18.94
C THR A 88 9.57 -6.19 -17.72
N ASP A 89 9.16 -6.90 -16.65
CA ASP A 89 8.70 -6.28 -15.41
C ASP A 89 9.83 -5.52 -14.70
N LYS A 90 11.03 -6.09 -14.66
CA LYS A 90 12.21 -5.41 -14.10
C LYS A 90 12.49 -4.09 -14.82
N GLU A 91 12.49 -4.11 -16.15
CA GLU A 91 12.71 -2.91 -16.96
C GLU A 91 11.60 -1.87 -16.74
N GLN A 92 10.33 -2.32 -16.71
CA GLN A 92 9.19 -1.46 -16.44
C GLN A 92 9.26 -0.82 -15.06
N ASN A 93 9.62 -1.60 -14.04
CA ASN A 93 9.74 -1.10 -12.66
C ASN A 93 10.84 -0.05 -12.52
N VAL A 94 11.97 -0.22 -13.20
CA VAL A 94 13.05 0.78 -13.25
C VAL A 94 12.58 2.06 -13.97
N LYS A 95 11.88 1.93 -15.09
CA LYS A 95 11.30 3.07 -15.80
C LYS A 95 10.31 3.85 -14.95
N LEU A 96 9.44 3.15 -14.22
CA LEU A 96 8.48 3.76 -13.30
C LEU A 96 9.19 4.48 -12.15
N LYS A 97 10.18 3.83 -11.53
CA LYS A 97 11.01 4.44 -10.49
C LYS A 97 11.59 5.77 -10.96
N ASN A 98 12.17 5.79 -12.14
CA ASN A 98 12.77 6.99 -12.71
C ASN A 98 11.71 8.05 -13.07
N ALA A 99 10.58 7.65 -13.63
CA ALA A 99 9.48 8.54 -13.97
C ALA A 99 8.86 9.23 -12.75
N PHE A 100 8.77 8.54 -11.62
CA PHE A 100 8.32 9.11 -10.34
C PHE A 100 9.42 9.88 -9.59
N GLY A 101 10.65 9.91 -10.11
CA GLY A 101 11.76 10.64 -9.49
C GLY A 101 12.22 10.04 -8.17
N VAL A 102 12.16 8.72 -8.03
CA VAL A 102 12.66 8.00 -6.87
C VAL A 102 14.17 7.82 -7.01
N GLU A 103 14.92 8.40 -6.10
CA GLU A 103 16.39 8.31 -6.08
C GLU A 103 16.86 7.26 -5.07
N ASP A 104 16.34 7.32 -3.85
CA ASP A 104 16.71 6.41 -2.76
C ASP A 104 15.59 5.41 -2.46
N LEU A 105 15.97 4.18 -2.08
CA LEU A 105 15.06 3.13 -1.66
C LEU A 105 15.16 2.89 -0.14
N PRO A 106 14.04 2.63 0.54
CA PRO A 106 12.68 2.52 0.05
C PRO A 106 11.98 3.88 -0.06
N GLU A 107 11.05 4.00 -0.99
CA GLU A 107 10.19 5.18 -1.09
C GLU A 107 8.78 4.81 -1.54
N VAL A 108 7.79 5.55 -1.05
CA VAL A 108 6.40 5.44 -1.47
C VAL A 108 6.06 6.59 -2.40
N CYS A 109 5.43 6.26 -3.52
CA CYS A 109 4.82 7.24 -4.42
C CYS A 109 3.31 7.05 -4.40
N PHE A 110 2.57 8.15 -4.27
CA PHE A 110 1.13 8.16 -4.45
C PHE A 110 0.80 8.65 -5.86
N ALA A 111 -0.06 7.91 -6.55
CA ALA A 111 -0.46 8.25 -7.91
C ALA A 111 -1.90 7.83 -8.18
N SER A 112 -2.59 8.58 -9.02
CA SER A 112 -3.82 8.15 -9.66
C SER A 112 -3.53 7.71 -11.09
N ALA A 113 -4.30 6.76 -11.60
CA ALA A 113 -4.26 6.34 -12.98
C ALA A 113 -5.61 6.53 -13.65
N SER A 114 -5.58 6.90 -14.93
CA SER A 114 -6.78 7.04 -15.75
C SER A 114 -6.58 6.28 -17.05
N ILE A 115 -7.57 5.47 -17.41
CA ILE A 115 -7.59 4.75 -18.69
C ILE A 115 -8.63 5.40 -19.60
N ARG A 116 -8.19 5.95 -20.71
CA ARG A 116 -9.06 6.51 -21.75
C ARG A 116 -8.61 6.00 -23.13
N LYS A 117 -9.55 5.41 -23.88
CA LYS A 117 -9.29 4.87 -25.23
C LYS A 117 -8.04 3.97 -25.27
N ASN A 118 -7.94 3.04 -24.30
CA ASN A 118 -6.81 2.12 -24.14
C ASN A 118 -5.46 2.79 -23.85
N LYS A 119 -5.46 4.07 -23.49
CA LYS A 119 -4.27 4.80 -23.06
C LYS A 119 -4.34 5.03 -21.55
N THR A 120 -3.30 4.59 -20.83
CA THR A 120 -3.11 4.84 -19.41
C THR A 120 -2.30 6.12 -19.22
N THR A 121 -2.81 7.00 -18.38
CA THR A 121 -2.09 8.19 -17.90
C THR A 121 -1.98 8.14 -16.39
N PHE A 122 -0.83 8.59 -15.86
CA PHE A 122 -0.58 8.68 -14.43
C PHE A 122 -0.55 10.15 -14.00
N GLN A 123 -1.12 10.39 -12.82
CA GLN A 123 -0.94 11.66 -12.11
C GLN A 123 -0.22 11.37 -10.80
N ALA A 124 1.00 11.86 -10.67
CA ALA A 124 1.74 11.81 -9.42
C ALA A 124 1.09 12.77 -8.41
N LEU A 125 0.80 12.25 -7.21
CA LEU A 125 0.20 13.02 -6.11
C LEU A 125 1.25 13.49 -5.10
N GLY A 126 2.29 12.70 -4.89
CA GLY A 126 3.40 13.02 -4.00
C GLY A 126 4.22 11.79 -3.64
N LYS A 127 5.28 12.02 -2.89
CA LYS A 127 6.19 10.97 -2.38
C LYS A 127 6.34 11.06 -0.88
N LEU A 128 6.53 9.93 -0.24
CA LEU A 128 6.77 9.85 1.21
C LEU A 128 7.70 8.68 1.53
N GLY A 129 8.88 8.99 2.05
CA GLY A 129 9.80 7.99 2.57
C GLY A 129 9.50 7.64 4.02
N TYR A 130 10.44 6.93 4.65
CA TYR A 130 10.36 6.68 6.08
C TYR A 130 10.51 7.98 6.88
N LYS A 131 9.66 8.12 7.89
CA LYS A 131 9.76 9.17 8.90
C LYS A 131 9.57 8.57 10.29
N PRO A 132 10.33 9.01 11.31
CA PRO A 132 10.07 8.63 12.69
C PRO A 132 8.67 9.08 13.13
N GLY A 133 8.09 8.40 14.11
CA GLY A 133 6.79 8.77 14.70
C GLY A 133 5.71 7.68 14.57
N GLY A 134 6.02 6.57 13.92
CA GLY A 134 5.15 5.42 13.79
C GLY A 134 4.06 5.56 12.72
N ALA A 135 3.15 4.59 12.67
CA ALA A 135 2.14 4.48 11.63
C ALA A 135 1.18 5.67 11.58
N LYS A 136 0.72 6.16 12.73
CA LYS A 136 -0.24 7.29 12.76
C LYS A 136 0.33 8.56 12.17
N ALA A 137 1.58 8.88 12.49
CA ALA A 137 2.26 10.06 11.94
C ALA A 137 2.46 9.91 10.42
N TRP A 138 2.88 8.74 9.98
CA TRP A 138 3.08 8.44 8.56
C TRP A 138 1.76 8.49 7.76
N ILE A 139 0.66 7.96 8.33
CA ILE A 139 -0.68 8.02 7.75
C ILE A 139 -1.15 9.47 7.64
N SER A 140 -0.93 10.29 8.67
CA SER A 140 -1.30 11.72 8.64
C SER A 140 -0.60 12.48 7.51
N GLU A 141 0.68 12.21 7.27
CA GLU A 141 1.44 12.78 6.14
C GLU A 141 0.88 12.29 4.79
N SER A 142 0.52 11.01 4.72
CA SER A 142 -0.10 10.41 3.53
C SER A 142 -1.44 11.06 3.21
N GLU A 143 -2.27 11.30 4.21
CA GLU A 143 -3.56 12.00 4.05
C GLU A 143 -3.37 13.43 3.50
N ALA A 144 -2.34 14.14 3.96
CA ALA A 144 -2.02 15.47 3.45
C ALA A 144 -1.61 15.45 1.97
N ILE A 145 -0.99 14.37 1.51
CA ILE A 145 -0.65 14.18 0.09
C ILE A 145 -1.89 13.81 -0.74
N LEU A 146 -2.73 12.91 -0.22
CA LEU A 146 -3.92 12.43 -0.92
C LEU A 146 -5.04 13.45 -0.96
N HIS A 147 -5.16 14.27 0.08
CA HIS A 147 -6.20 15.27 0.25
C HIS A 147 -5.58 16.62 0.64
N PRO A 148 -4.84 17.28 -0.29
CA PRO A 148 -4.26 18.57 0.01
C PRO A 148 -5.35 19.58 0.34
N SER A 149 -5.18 20.29 1.45
CA SER A 149 -6.05 21.44 1.80
C SER A 149 -5.83 22.56 0.79
N GLU A 150 -6.92 23.07 0.22
CA GLU A 150 -6.90 24.24 -0.64
C GLU A 150 -6.38 25.49 0.09
#